data_2e74954818622225fed90130c70481ad
#
_entry.id   2e74954818622225fed90130c70481ad
#
_cell.length_a   1.000
_cell.length_b   1.000
_cell.length_c   1.000
_cell.angle_alpha   90.00
_cell.angle_beta   90.00
_cell.angle_gamma   90.00
#
_symmetry.space_group_name_H-M   'P 1'
#
loop_
_entity.id
_entity.type
_entity.pdbx_description
1 polymer ?
#
loop_
_entity_poly.entity_id
_entity_poly.type
_entity_poly.pdbx_seq_one_letter_code
_entity_poly.pdbx_strand_id
1 'polypeptide(L)'
;TFENFIKGPSNQFAFAAAQAVAANPSGAYNPLFIYGPSGLGKTHLLNAIKIEIQKNHPDFNIVYVDCEKFTNETITAIKTATMEQFRQRYRKADVLLIDDIQFLAGKESTQEEFFHTFNTLHNDGRQIVIASDRPAKEIKSLEERLRTRFEWGLTADIQPPDFETRVAIVKRKAELLNLDLPNDVAEYIANHLKQNIRQLEGAVKKLNAYYMLEGIEPCIGVTTTAIKDTLNDSQPIPVTIEKILNEVARTYNVMPSDIRGKKRNANVSAARQMTMYIIREVTGMSMEAIGQEFQRDHSTVVYSIKTMEENINRDQHLKEMCSDIMKNVRT
;
A
#
# COMPACT_ATOMS: atom_id res chain seq x y z
N THR A 1 5.44 15.09 12.63
CA THR A 1 4.67 15.94 13.56
C THR A 1 3.28 16.22 13.02
N PHE A 2 2.35 16.65 13.89
CA PHE A 2 1.02 17.12 13.49
C PHE A 2 1.08 18.37 12.59
N GLU A 3 2.05 19.24 12.78
CA GLU A 3 2.25 20.47 11.97
C GLU A 3 2.53 20.18 10.50
N ASN A 4 3.17 19.04 10.21
CA ASN A 4 3.50 18.63 8.84
C ASN A 4 2.40 17.79 8.19
N PHE A 5 1.33 17.49 8.92
CA PHE A 5 0.20 16.74 8.39
C PHE A 5 -0.84 17.71 7.79
N ILE A 6 -1.13 17.55 6.52
CA ILE A 6 -2.12 18.40 5.84
C ILE A 6 -3.52 17.84 6.08
N LYS A 7 -4.33 18.65 6.74
CA LYS A 7 -5.74 18.35 7.02
C LYS A 7 -6.61 18.65 5.80
N GLY A 8 -7.53 17.74 5.54
CA GLY A 8 -8.58 17.89 4.55
C GLY A 8 -9.83 17.12 4.98
N PRO A 9 -10.95 17.25 4.25
CA PRO A 9 -12.22 16.58 4.60
C PRO A 9 -12.06 15.06 4.76
N SER A 10 -11.17 14.45 3.99
CA SER A 10 -10.95 12.99 3.95
C SER A 10 -10.18 12.41 5.14
N ASN A 11 -9.55 13.24 5.98
CA ASN A 11 -8.70 12.80 7.09
C ASN A 11 -8.91 13.60 8.39
N GLN A 12 -9.78 14.59 8.37
CA GLN A 12 -9.99 15.52 9.48
C GLN A 12 -10.41 14.81 10.77
N PHE A 13 -11.27 13.80 10.67
CA PHE A 13 -11.72 13.04 11.83
C PHE A 13 -10.59 12.22 12.45
N ALA A 14 -9.83 11.49 11.64
CA ALA A 14 -8.67 10.72 12.10
C ALA A 14 -7.59 11.62 12.69
N PHE A 15 -7.37 12.79 12.11
CA PHE A 15 -6.44 13.79 12.65
C PHE A 15 -6.89 14.30 14.03
N ALA A 16 -8.17 14.68 14.18
CA ALA A 16 -8.71 15.17 15.45
C ALA A 16 -8.65 14.09 16.54
N ALA A 17 -8.99 12.83 16.19
CA ALA A 17 -8.88 11.70 17.10
C ALA A 17 -7.43 11.46 17.55
N ALA A 18 -6.48 11.53 16.61
CA ALA A 18 -5.06 11.41 16.91
C ALA A 18 -4.54 12.51 17.83
N GLN A 19 -4.97 13.76 17.62
CA GLN A 19 -4.63 14.89 18.51
C GLN A 19 -5.22 14.71 19.91
N ALA A 20 -6.48 14.26 20.00
CA ALA A 20 -7.13 14.04 21.30
C ALA A 20 -6.41 12.95 22.11
N VAL A 21 -6.00 11.85 21.47
CA VAL A 21 -5.21 10.79 22.10
C VAL A 21 -3.82 11.30 22.52
N ALA A 22 -3.17 12.12 21.69
CA ALA A 22 -1.87 12.67 22.01
C ALA A 22 -1.90 13.67 23.17
N ALA A 23 -3.00 14.43 23.31
CA ALA A 23 -3.20 15.38 24.38
C ALA A 23 -3.55 14.73 25.73
N ASN A 24 -4.30 13.61 25.70
CA ASN A 24 -4.74 12.87 26.89
C ASN A 24 -4.69 11.36 26.63
N PRO A 25 -3.50 10.75 26.68
CA PRO A 25 -3.36 9.31 26.53
C PRO A 25 -4.18 8.55 27.59
N SER A 26 -4.77 7.44 27.18
CA SER A 26 -5.66 6.61 28.03
C SER A 26 -6.99 7.26 28.42
N GLY A 27 -7.34 8.36 27.79
CA GLY A 27 -8.63 9.03 27.95
C GLY A 27 -9.78 8.28 27.25
N ALA A 28 -10.66 9.02 26.58
CA ALA A 28 -11.91 8.48 26.03
C ALA A 28 -11.73 7.50 24.83
N TYR A 29 -10.60 7.53 24.14
CA TYR A 29 -10.38 6.80 22.89
C TYR A 29 -9.30 5.73 23.02
N ASN A 30 -9.63 4.63 23.66
CA ASN A 30 -8.71 3.50 23.84
C ASN A 30 -9.39 2.15 23.56
N PRO A 31 -9.01 1.40 22.52
CA PRO A 31 -8.00 1.77 21.51
C PRO A 31 -8.46 2.88 20.54
N LEU A 32 -7.51 3.55 19.90
CA LEU A 32 -7.76 4.30 18.67
C LEU A 32 -7.36 3.42 17.49
N PHE A 33 -8.33 3.11 16.61
CA PHE A 33 -8.11 2.30 15.41
C PHE A 33 -8.21 3.19 14.16
N ILE A 34 -7.07 3.43 13.49
CA ILE A 34 -7.00 4.26 12.27
C ILE A 34 -6.88 3.33 11.07
N TYR A 35 -7.78 3.45 10.10
CA TYR A 35 -7.71 2.61 8.91
C TYR A 35 -7.92 3.41 7.62
N GLY A 36 -7.50 2.81 6.50
CA GLY A 36 -7.64 3.36 5.16
C GLY A 36 -6.56 2.85 4.23
N PRO A 37 -6.72 2.99 2.92
CA PRO A 37 -5.78 2.50 1.92
C PRO A 37 -4.32 2.85 2.22
N SER A 38 -3.37 2.06 1.67
CA SER A 38 -1.95 2.30 1.88
C SER A 38 -1.53 3.67 1.32
N GLY A 39 -0.59 4.33 2.01
CA GLY A 39 -0.01 5.60 1.54
C GLY A 39 -0.84 6.85 1.83
N LEU A 40 -1.86 6.79 2.69
CA LEU A 40 -2.71 7.95 3.04
C LEU A 40 -2.30 8.68 4.33
N GLY A 41 -1.17 8.31 4.96
CA GLY A 41 -0.63 9.05 6.11
C GLY A 41 -0.92 8.43 7.48
N LYS A 42 -1.40 7.19 7.58
CA LYS A 42 -1.61 6.48 8.87
C LYS A 42 -0.35 6.46 9.73
N THR A 43 0.75 5.97 9.16
CA THR A 43 2.07 5.96 9.80
C THR A 43 2.52 7.35 10.24
N HIS A 44 2.19 8.40 9.47
CA HIS A 44 2.46 9.79 9.84
C HIS A 44 1.72 10.18 11.12
N LEU A 45 0.40 9.84 11.22
CA LEU A 45 -0.37 10.12 12.42
C LEU A 45 0.14 9.35 13.63
N LEU A 46 0.52 8.08 13.50
CA LEU A 46 1.14 7.32 14.60
C LEU A 46 2.43 8.00 15.09
N ASN A 47 3.30 8.42 14.17
CA ASN A 47 4.52 9.14 14.53
C ASN A 47 4.22 10.53 15.13
N ALA A 48 3.21 11.24 14.66
CA ALA A 48 2.79 12.52 15.23
C ALA A 48 2.29 12.35 16.67
N ILE A 49 1.46 11.32 16.94
CA ILE A 49 1.03 10.95 18.29
C ILE A 49 2.23 10.65 19.18
N LYS A 50 3.16 9.80 18.71
CA LYS A 50 4.38 9.46 19.45
C LYS A 50 5.16 10.69 19.88
N ILE A 51 5.44 11.57 18.92
CA ILE A 51 6.26 12.79 19.16
C ILE A 51 5.56 13.72 20.13
N GLU A 52 4.25 13.93 19.99
CA GLU A 52 3.50 14.82 20.86
C GLU A 52 3.38 14.27 22.29
N ILE A 53 3.11 12.96 22.45
CA ILE A 53 3.10 12.33 23.78
C ILE A 53 4.49 12.39 24.42
N GLN A 54 5.56 12.09 23.67
CA GLN A 54 6.93 12.15 24.20
C GLN A 54 7.32 13.54 24.66
N LYS A 55 6.81 14.59 24.00
CA LYS A 55 7.02 15.99 24.38
C LYS A 55 6.27 16.35 25.66
N ASN A 56 5.01 15.90 25.80
CA ASN A 56 4.14 16.23 26.92
C ASN A 56 4.39 15.34 28.15
N HIS A 57 4.83 14.09 27.92
CA HIS A 57 5.08 13.06 28.93
C HIS A 57 6.45 12.41 28.68
N PRO A 58 7.57 13.07 29.01
CA PRO A 58 8.92 12.57 28.71
C PRO A 58 9.25 11.21 29.35
N ASP A 59 8.61 10.91 30.48
CA ASP A 59 8.82 9.66 31.25
C ASP A 59 8.02 8.48 30.73
N PHE A 60 7.12 8.67 29.75
CA PHE A 60 6.31 7.60 29.23
C PHE A 60 7.14 6.64 28.37
N ASN A 61 6.98 5.35 28.65
CA ASN A 61 7.52 4.29 27.81
C ASN A 61 6.60 4.09 26.58
N ILE A 62 6.98 4.69 25.45
CA ILE A 62 6.22 4.63 24.20
C ILE A 62 6.85 3.57 23.30
N VAL A 63 6.11 2.50 23.03
CA VAL A 63 6.50 1.44 22.09
C VAL A 63 5.80 1.67 20.77
N TYR A 64 6.57 2.02 19.72
CA TYR A 64 6.12 2.01 18.33
C TYR A 64 6.71 0.80 17.64
N VAL A 65 5.86 0.01 16.98
CA VAL A 65 6.26 -1.20 16.28
C VAL A 65 5.42 -1.41 15.03
N ASP A 66 6.07 -1.85 13.96
CA ASP A 66 5.41 -2.45 12.81
C ASP A 66 4.96 -3.88 13.16
N CYS A 67 3.79 -4.29 12.70
CA CYS A 67 3.20 -5.60 13.02
C CYS A 67 4.06 -6.77 12.50
N GLU A 68 4.77 -6.61 11.38
CA GLU A 68 5.69 -7.63 10.89
C GLU A 68 6.88 -7.79 11.84
N LYS A 69 7.43 -6.68 12.35
CA LYS A 69 8.48 -6.70 13.35
C LYS A 69 8.02 -7.35 14.65
N PHE A 70 6.81 -6.99 15.14
CA PHE A 70 6.20 -7.64 16.31
C PHE A 70 6.11 -9.16 16.13
N THR A 71 5.67 -9.62 14.95
CA THR A 71 5.60 -11.04 14.61
C THR A 71 6.98 -11.71 14.65
N ASN A 72 7.97 -11.10 14.02
CA ASN A 72 9.33 -11.66 13.96
C ASN A 72 9.98 -11.71 15.34
N GLU A 73 9.77 -10.70 16.18
CA GLU A 73 10.22 -10.69 17.57
C GLU A 73 9.51 -11.77 18.41
N THR A 74 8.20 -11.99 18.21
CA THR A 74 7.46 -13.08 18.88
C THR A 74 8.03 -14.44 18.51
N ILE A 75 8.24 -14.71 17.22
CA ILE A 75 8.81 -15.98 16.73
C ILE A 75 10.20 -16.20 17.30
N THR A 76 11.02 -15.16 17.30
CA THR A 76 12.39 -15.22 17.85
C THR A 76 12.36 -15.50 19.35
N ALA A 77 11.52 -14.81 20.10
CA ALA A 77 11.39 -14.97 21.54
C ALA A 77 10.94 -16.41 21.93
N ILE A 78 10.05 -17.02 21.12
CA ILE A 78 9.66 -18.42 21.29
C ILE A 78 10.85 -19.35 21.06
N LYS A 79 11.58 -19.15 19.95
CA LYS A 79 12.74 -20.01 19.59
C LYS A 79 13.90 -19.92 20.58
N THR A 80 14.10 -18.74 21.16
CA THR A 80 15.23 -18.47 22.09
C THR A 80 14.83 -18.56 23.57
N ALA A 81 13.58 -18.96 23.87
CA ALA A 81 13.03 -19.01 25.23
C ALA A 81 13.13 -17.66 25.99
N THR A 82 12.99 -16.52 25.28
CA THR A 82 13.05 -15.15 25.83
C THR A 82 11.71 -14.46 25.88
N MET A 83 10.60 -15.19 25.92
CA MET A 83 9.25 -14.66 25.95
C MET A 83 8.99 -13.70 27.11
N GLU A 84 9.63 -13.91 28.25
CA GLU A 84 9.47 -13.00 29.40
C GLU A 84 10.02 -11.60 29.10
N GLN A 85 11.16 -11.48 28.44
CA GLN A 85 11.73 -10.20 28.02
C GLN A 85 10.85 -9.51 26.97
N PHE A 86 10.32 -10.30 26.01
CA PHE A 86 9.36 -9.80 25.02
C PHE A 86 8.11 -9.22 25.71
N ARG A 87 7.51 -9.98 26.64
CA ARG A 87 6.34 -9.52 27.38
C ARG A 87 6.61 -8.29 28.23
N GLN A 88 7.75 -8.22 28.89
CA GLN A 88 8.14 -7.03 29.66
C GLN A 88 8.23 -5.79 28.77
N ARG A 89 8.77 -5.92 27.56
CA ARG A 89 8.87 -4.80 26.63
C ARG A 89 7.51 -4.28 26.18
N TYR A 90 6.62 -5.17 25.79
CA TYR A 90 5.34 -4.78 25.19
C TYR A 90 4.25 -4.54 26.22
N ARG A 91 4.16 -5.35 27.29
CA ARG A 91 3.10 -5.24 28.30
C ARG A 91 3.35 -4.19 29.38
N LYS A 92 4.57 -3.61 29.45
CA LYS A 92 4.90 -2.48 30.35
C LYS A 92 4.96 -1.13 29.63
N ALA A 93 4.53 -1.06 28.39
CA ALA A 93 4.42 0.20 27.67
C ALA A 93 3.31 1.07 28.28
N ASP A 94 3.54 2.36 28.39
CA ASP A 94 2.50 3.34 28.71
C ASP A 94 1.64 3.64 27.47
N VAL A 95 2.27 3.57 26.29
CA VAL A 95 1.61 3.74 25.00
C VAL A 95 2.13 2.70 24.01
N LEU A 96 1.23 1.91 23.44
CA LEU A 96 1.54 1.01 22.34
C LEU A 96 0.97 1.55 21.03
N LEU A 97 1.86 1.83 20.08
CA LEU A 97 1.52 2.22 18.71
C LEU A 97 1.91 1.08 17.79
N ILE A 98 0.93 0.46 17.13
CA ILE A 98 1.20 -0.62 16.20
C ILE A 98 0.72 -0.26 14.79
N ASP A 99 1.62 -0.38 13.83
CA ASP A 99 1.33 -0.09 12.43
C ASP A 99 1.10 -1.38 11.63
N ASP A 100 0.30 -1.27 10.57
CA ASP A 100 0.02 -2.34 9.62
C ASP A 100 -0.47 -3.65 10.26
N ILE A 101 -1.46 -3.55 11.18
CA ILE A 101 -2.00 -4.67 11.97
C ILE A 101 -2.55 -5.82 11.11
N GLN A 102 -2.91 -5.57 9.85
CA GLN A 102 -3.37 -6.61 8.92
C GLN A 102 -2.36 -7.74 8.72
N PHE A 103 -1.08 -7.52 8.99
CA PHE A 103 -0.04 -8.55 8.94
C PHE A 103 -0.11 -9.59 10.08
N LEU A 104 -1.00 -9.43 11.06
CA LEU A 104 -1.35 -10.50 12.00
C LEU A 104 -2.18 -11.63 11.35
N ALA A 105 -2.85 -11.35 10.24
CA ALA A 105 -3.75 -12.29 9.59
C ALA A 105 -3.07 -13.66 9.33
N GLY A 106 -3.74 -14.74 9.75
CA GLY A 106 -3.23 -16.10 9.55
C GLY A 106 -2.06 -16.53 10.45
N LYS A 107 -1.67 -15.74 11.45
CA LYS A 107 -0.55 -16.03 12.36
C LYS A 107 -1.06 -16.31 13.77
N GLU A 108 -1.69 -17.47 13.99
CA GLU A 108 -2.42 -17.81 15.21
C GLU A 108 -1.63 -17.54 16.52
N SER A 109 -0.41 -18.07 16.64
CA SER A 109 0.42 -17.87 17.85
C SER A 109 0.78 -16.40 18.11
N THR A 110 0.94 -15.61 17.06
CA THR A 110 1.20 -14.17 17.19
C THR A 110 -0.07 -13.42 17.54
N GLN A 111 -1.21 -13.82 16.99
CA GLN A 111 -2.52 -13.26 17.36
C GLN A 111 -2.84 -13.53 18.84
N GLU A 112 -2.54 -14.72 19.33
CA GLU A 112 -2.73 -15.06 20.75
C GLU A 112 -1.87 -14.19 21.68
N GLU A 113 -0.56 -14.05 21.39
CA GLU A 113 0.34 -13.21 22.18
C GLU A 113 -0.06 -11.73 22.11
N PHE A 114 -0.49 -11.25 20.94
CA PHE A 114 -0.99 -9.90 20.78
C PHE A 114 -2.29 -9.67 21.56
N PHE A 115 -3.22 -10.63 21.57
CA PHE A 115 -4.45 -10.58 22.35
C PHE A 115 -4.17 -10.41 23.85
N HIS A 116 -3.22 -11.18 24.39
CA HIS A 116 -2.82 -11.05 25.79
C HIS A 116 -2.13 -9.72 26.07
N THR A 117 -1.29 -9.24 25.18
CA THR A 117 -0.63 -7.94 25.30
C THR A 117 -1.65 -6.80 25.27
N PHE A 118 -2.60 -6.84 24.34
CA PHE A 118 -3.70 -5.88 24.27
C PHE A 118 -4.52 -5.84 25.56
N ASN A 119 -4.96 -7.00 26.05
CA ASN A 119 -5.77 -7.06 27.27
C ASN A 119 -5.00 -6.52 28.50
N THR A 120 -3.72 -6.87 28.65
CA THR A 120 -2.91 -6.35 29.74
C THR A 120 -2.86 -4.83 29.70
N LEU A 121 -2.49 -4.25 28.56
CA LEU A 121 -2.38 -2.80 28.41
C LEU A 121 -3.72 -2.09 28.62
N HIS A 122 -4.78 -2.61 28.01
CA HIS A 122 -6.10 -2.01 28.10
C HIS A 122 -6.65 -2.04 29.56
N ASN A 123 -6.49 -3.15 30.26
CA ASN A 123 -6.93 -3.29 31.66
C ASN A 123 -6.12 -2.41 32.61
N ASP A 124 -4.85 -2.18 32.31
CA ASP A 124 -3.97 -1.29 33.07
C ASP A 124 -4.17 0.20 32.69
N GLY A 125 -5.18 0.51 31.85
CA GLY A 125 -5.46 1.86 31.40
C GLY A 125 -4.35 2.47 30.53
N ARG A 126 -3.57 1.64 29.82
CA ARG A 126 -2.52 2.09 28.91
C ARG A 126 -3.06 2.36 27.52
N GLN A 127 -2.53 3.40 26.84
CA GLN A 127 -3.00 3.78 25.51
C GLN A 127 -2.58 2.78 24.43
N ILE A 128 -3.53 2.39 23.60
CA ILE A 128 -3.28 1.58 22.40
C ILE A 128 -3.74 2.36 21.18
N VAL A 129 -2.89 2.45 20.16
CA VAL A 129 -3.23 3.00 18.85
C VAL A 129 -2.84 1.99 17.77
N ILE A 130 -3.77 1.70 16.88
CA ILE A 130 -3.63 0.68 15.86
C ILE A 130 -3.85 1.30 14.49
N ALA A 131 -2.97 1.02 13.52
CA ALA A 131 -3.21 1.38 12.13
C ALA A 131 -3.37 0.14 11.25
N SER A 132 -4.26 0.25 10.25
CA SER A 132 -4.58 -0.82 9.30
C SER A 132 -4.80 -0.27 7.90
N ASP A 133 -4.57 -1.10 6.87
CA ASP A 133 -4.91 -0.75 5.48
C ASP A 133 -6.42 -0.87 5.19
N ARG A 134 -7.18 -1.52 6.09
CA ARG A 134 -8.63 -1.79 5.98
C ARG A 134 -9.30 -1.88 7.34
N PRO A 135 -10.64 -1.78 7.42
CA PRO A 135 -11.37 -1.95 8.68
C PRO A 135 -11.16 -3.35 9.26
N ALA A 136 -11.21 -3.49 10.59
CA ALA A 136 -10.94 -4.74 11.30
C ALA A 136 -11.79 -5.92 10.80
N LYS A 137 -13.06 -5.67 10.46
CA LYS A 137 -13.99 -6.67 9.91
C LYS A 137 -13.58 -7.25 8.56
N GLU A 138 -12.76 -6.54 7.79
CA GLU A 138 -12.29 -6.95 6.46
C GLU A 138 -10.93 -7.66 6.50
N ILE A 139 -10.28 -7.73 7.65
CA ILE A 139 -9.03 -8.48 7.82
C ILE A 139 -9.38 -9.98 7.87
N LYS A 140 -9.16 -10.66 6.74
CA LYS A 140 -9.38 -12.11 6.65
C LYS A 140 -8.45 -12.85 7.61
N SER A 141 -8.91 -13.96 8.20
CA SER A 141 -8.15 -14.78 9.17
C SER A 141 -7.67 -14.03 10.41
N LEU A 142 -8.30 -12.91 10.77
CA LEU A 142 -8.18 -12.29 12.08
C LEU A 142 -9.20 -12.92 13.04
N GLU A 143 -8.74 -13.32 14.22
CA GLU A 143 -9.60 -13.90 15.23
C GLU A 143 -10.69 -12.93 15.69
N GLU A 144 -11.91 -13.42 15.90
CA GLU A 144 -13.09 -12.64 16.29
C GLU A 144 -12.84 -11.84 17.58
N ARG A 145 -12.15 -12.44 18.54
CA ARG A 145 -11.80 -11.78 19.81
C ARG A 145 -10.91 -10.53 19.61
N LEU A 146 -9.97 -10.55 18.66
CA LEU A 146 -9.16 -9.38 18.31
C LEU A 146 -9.96 -8.33 17.56
N ARG A 147 -10.79 -8.77 16.62
CA ARG A 147 -11.68 -7.88 15.87
C ARG A 147 -12.57 -7.08 16.81
N THR A 148 -13.22 -7.73 17.76
CA THR A 148 -14.04 -7.08 18.77
C THR A 148 -13.24 -6.09 19.61
N ARG A 149 -11.99 -6.41 19.98
CA ARG A 149 -11.12 -5.53 20.75
C ARG A 149 -10.75 -4.25 19.97
N PHE A 150 -10.49 -4.37 18.69
CA PHE A 150 -10.14 -3.22 17.83
C PHE A 150 -11.32 -2.25 17.67
N GLU A 151 -12.54 -2.75 17.74
CA GLU A 151 -13.76 -1.95 17.62
C GLU A 151 -14.27 -1.38 18.97
N TRP A 152 -13.66 -1.73 20.11
CA TRP A 152 -14.09 -1.25 21.44
C TRP A 152 -13.97 0.24 21.65
N GLY A 153 -12.93 0.85 21.08
CA GLY A 153 -12.64 2.27 21.23
C GLY A 153 -13.16 3.12 20.08
N LEU A 154 -12.34 4.04 19.61
CA LEU A 154 -12.69 4.90 18.49
C LEU A 154 -12.07 4.36 17.19
N THR A 155 -12.91 4.20 16.19
CA THR A 155 -12.48 3.85 14.83
C THR A 155 -12.54 5.07 13.93
N ALA A 156 -11.43 5.39 13.26
CA ALA A 156 -11.29 6.54 12.38
C ALA A 156 -10.77 6.12 11.01
N ASP A 157 -11.49 6.48 9.94
CA ASP A 157 -11.07 6.20 8.58
C ASP A 157 -10.28 7.36 7.96
N ILE A 158 -9.43 7.02 7.02
CA ILE A 158 -8.74 7.97 6.14
C ILE A 158 -9.03 7.60 4.71
N GLN A 159 -9.64 8.55 3.98
CA GLN A 159 -9.97 8.40 2.57
C GLN A 159 -8.95 9.13 1.67
N PRO A 160 -8.89 8.82 0.37
CA PRO A 160 -8.07 9.57 -0.57
C PRO A 160 -8.38 11.07 -0.52
N PRO A 161 -7.35 11.93 -0.51
CA PRO A 161 -7.52 13.38 -0.41
C PRO A 161 -8.16 13.96 -1.67
N ASP A 162 -8.95 15.04 -1.50
CA ASP A 162 -9.44 15.85 -2.58
C ASP A 162 -8.30 16.60 -3.30
N PHE A 163 -8.63 17.30 -4.38
CA PHE A 163 -7.64 17.99 -5.21
C PHE A 163 -6.88 19.05 -4.42
N GLU A 164 -7.58 19.88 -3.67
CA GLU A 164 -7.02 20.98 -2.89
C GLU A 164 -6.07 20.47 -1.81
N THR A 165 -6.46 19.41 -1.13
CA THR A 165 -5.62 18.74 -0.13
C THR A 165 -4.37 18.15 -0.77
N ARG A 166 -4.48 17.53 -1.97
CA ARG A 166 -3.29 17.01 -2.69
C ARG A 166 -2.33 18.13 -3.08
N VAL A 167 -2.84 19.26 -3.61
CA VAL A 167 -1.99 20.43 -3.93
C VAL A 167 -1.28 20.93 -2.68
N ALA A 168 -1.99 21.05 -1.57
CA ALA A 168 -1.40 21.49 -0.29
C ALA A 168 -0.31 20.51 0.20
N ILE A 169 -0.52 19.19 0.05
CA ILE A 169 0.47 18.17 0.39
C ILE A 169 1.73 18.33 -0.48
N VAL A 170 1.58 18.49 -1.79
CA VAL A 170 2.69 18.66 -2.73
C VAL A 170 3.51 19.89 -2.36
N LYS A 171 2.85 21.05 -2.14
CA LYS A 171 3.51 22.29 -1.73
C LYS A 171 4.24 22.12 -0.40
N ARG A 172 3.59 21.54 0.61
CA ARG A 172 4.22 21.34 1.91
C ARG A 172 5.46 20.45 1.82
N LYS A 173 5.42 19.41 0.97
CA LYS A 173 6.58 18.53 0.76
C LYS A 173 7.71 19.24 0.01
N ALA A 174 7.41 20.13 -0.92
CA ALA A 174 8.40 20.98 -1.59
C ALA A 174 9.07 21.97 -0.61
N GLU A 175 8.27 22.64 0.22
CA GLU A 175 8.77 23.54 1.29
C GLU A 175 9.74 22.81 2.23
N LEU A 176 9.40 21.60 2.69
CA LEU A 176 10.26 20.81 3.58
C LEU A 176 11.59 20.40 2.93
N LEU A 177 11.67 20.41 1.61
CA LEU A 177 12.89 20.14 0.83
C LEU A 177 13.59 21.42 0.37
N ASN A 178 13.09 22.61 0.75
CA ASN A 178 13.54 23.92 0.25
C ASN A 178 13.52 23.99 -1.29
N LEU A 179 12.56 23.32 -1.93
CA LEU A 179 12.36 23.34 -3.37
C LEU A 179 11.33 24.41 -3.72
N ASP A 180 11.71 25.39 -4.51
CA ASP A 180 10.76 26.35 -5.10
C ASP A 180 9.95 25.64 -6.19
N LEU A 181 8.67 25.39 -5.89
CA LEU A 181 7.78 24.62 -6.75
C LEU A 181 6.68 25.54 -7.30
N PRO A 182 6.65 25.79 -8.61
CA PRO A 182 5.59 26.57 -9.24
C PRO A 182 4.19 26.00 -9.00
N ASN A 183 3.18 26.86 -8.89
CA ASN A 183 1.80 26.45 -8.62
C ASN A 183 1.23 25.49 -9.67
N ASP A 184 1.48 25.78 -10.94
CA ASP A 184 1.06 24.94 -12.08
C ASP A 184 1.67 23.54 -12.03
N VAL A 185 2.91 23.41 -11.57
CA VAL A 185 3.57 22.12 -11.36
C VAL A 185 2.92 21.37 -10.20
N ALA A 186 2.63 22.04 -9.09
CA ALA A 186 1.95 21.42 -7.95
C ALA A 186 0.55 20.92 -8.34
N GLU A 187 -0.21 21.71 -9.07
CA GLU A 187 -1.53 21.34 -9.59
C GLU A 187 -1.44 20.20 -10.61
N TYR A 188 -0.43 20.22 -11.48
CA TYR A 188 -0.19 19.15 -12.45
C TYR A 188 0.03 17.81 -11.75
N ILE A 189 0.91 17.75 -10.73
CA ILE A 189 1.15 16.56 -9.92
C ILE A 189 -0.15 16.09 -9.25
N ALA A 190 -0.87 16.99 -8.59
CA ALA A 190 -2.11 16.68 -7.88
C ALA A 190 -3.23 16.18 -8.82
N ASN A 191 -3.28 16.63 -10.07
CA ASN A 191 -4.24 16.16 -11.06
C ASN A 191 -3.97 14.74 -11.54
N HIS A 192 -2.69 14.37 -11.66
CA HIS A 192 -2.29 13.08 -12.23
C HIS A 192 -2.12 11.99 -11.17
N LEU A 193 -1.70 12.32 -9.94
CA LEU A 193 -1.48 11.37 -8.87
C LEU A 193 -2.60 11.50 -7.81
N LYS A 194 -3.68 10.71 -7.96
CA LYS A 194 -4.94 10.91 -7.20
C LYS A 194 -5.10 10.00 -5.98
N GLN A 195 -4.45 8.86 -5.94
CA GLN A 195 -4.81 7.79 -5.02
C GLN A 195 -3.86 7.64 -3.82
N ASN A 196 -2.62 8.07 -3.95
CA ASN A 196 -1.57 7.72 -2.99
C ASN A 196 -0.67 8.91 -2.70
N ILE A 197 -0.62 9.33 -1.43
CA ILE A 197 0.23 10.45 -0.99
C ILE A 197 1.72 10.12 -1.15
N ARG A 198 2.11 8.84 -1.02
CA ARG A 198 3.51 8.42 -1.28
C ARG A 198 3.95 8.72 -2.71
N GLN A 199 3.03 8.64 -3.69
CA GLN A 199 3.33 8.99 -5.07
C GLN A 199 3.53 10.51 -5.23
N LEU A 200 2.72 11.34 -4.55
CA LEU A 200 2.91 12.79 -4.51
C LEU A 200 4.29 13.15 -3.92
N GLU A 201 4.64 12.54 -2.79
CA GLU A 201 5.95 12.72 -2.16
C GLU A 201 7.11 12.24 -3.06
N GLY A 202 6.94 11.11 -3.74
CA GLY A 202 7.91 10.56 -4.69
C GLY A 202 8.16 11.50 -5.85
N ALA A 203 7.10 12.09 -6.42
CA ALA A 203 7.20 13.07 -7.49
C ALA A 203 8.00 14.32 -7.06
N VAL A 204 7.68 14.89 -5.89
CA VAL A 204 8.41 16.04 -5.34
C VAL A 204 9.87 15.71 -5.07
N LYS A 205 10.18 14.54 -4.49
CA LYS A 205 11.56 14.09 -4.26
C LYS A 205 12.34 13.94 -5.56
N LYS A 206 11.70 13.42 -6.61
CA LYS A 206 12.34 13.24 -7.93
C LYS A 206 12.63 14.60 -8.59
N LEU A 207 11.70 15.56 -8.48
CA LEU A 207 11.95 16.93 -8.94
C LEU A 207 13.08 17.62 -8.17
N ASN A 208 13.09 17.44 -6.83
CA ASN A 208 14.19 17.97 -6.03
C ASN A 208 15.54 17.34 -6.41
N ALA A 209 15.58 16.06 -6.76
CA ALA A 209 16.79 15.40 -7.23
C ALA A 209 17.27 16.00 -8.58
N TYR A 210 16.39 16.25 -9.54
CA TYR A 210 16.75 16.96 -10.79
C TYR A 210 17.31 18.36 -10.53
N TYR A 211 16.68 19.10 -9.60
CA TYR A 211 17.15 20.42 -9.22
C TYR A 211 18.56 20.37 -8.57
N MET A 212 18.73 19.50 -7.58
CA MET A 212 19.99 19.43 -6.81
C MET A 212 21.17 18.82 -7.59
N LEU A 213 20.91 17.84 -8.46
CA LEU A 213 21.95 17.08 -9.15
C LEU A 213 22.26 17.64 -10.55
N GLU A 214 21.27 18.18 -11.23
CA GLU A 214 21.38 18.60 -12.62
C GLU A 214 21.14 20.11 -12.82
N GLY A 215 20.74 20.82 -11.76
CA GLY A 215 20.39 22.25 -11.81
C GLY A 215 19.13 22.56 -12.63
N ILE A 216 18.26 21.54 -12.83
CA ILE A 216 17.06 21.68 -13.64
C ILE A 216 15.91 22.18 -12.76
N GLU A 217 15.38 23.35 -13.07
CA GLU A 217 14.26 23.92 -12.34
C GLU A 217 12.95 23.14 -12.59
N PRO A 218 12.07 23.00 -11.56
CA PRO A 218 10.79 22.36 -11.70
C PRO A 218 9.91 23.05 -12.75
N CYS A 219 9.50 22.32 -13.78
CA CYS A 219 8.53 22.77 -14.77
C CYS A 219 7.64 21.58 -15.21
N ILE A 220 6.55 21.83 -15.91
CA ILE A 220 5.61 20.78 -16.36
C ILE A 220 6.31 19.72 -17.21
N GLY A 221 7.23 20.11 -18.10
CA GLY A 221 7.96 19.17 -18.96
C GLY A 221 8.81 18.17 -18.17
N VAL A 222 9.59 18.65 -17.21
CA VAL A 222 10.38 17.80 -16.29
C VAL A 222 9.47 16.95 -15.42
N THR A 223 8.36 17.54 -14.92
CA THR A 223 7.40 16.84 -14.09
C THR A 223 6.74 15.68 -14.82
N THR A 224 6.34 15.88 -16.07
CA THR A 224 5.77 14.81 -16.91
C THR A 224 6.71 13.62 -17.00
N THR A 225 8.01 13.88 -17.21
CA THR A 225 9.04 12.83 -17.22
C THR A 225 9.20 12.19 -15.84
N ALA A 226 9.22 13.00 -14.78
CA ALA A 226 9.39 12.54 -13.41
C ALA A 226 8.30 11.59 -12.94
N ILE A 227 7.02 11.82 -13.31
CA ILE A 227 5.88 11.02 -12.86
C ILE A 227 5.48 9.92 -13.85
N LYS A 228 6.09 9.84 -15.04
CA LYS A 228 5.73 8.90 -16.10
C LYS A 228 5.68 7.45 -15.61
N ASP A 229 6.72 7.01 -14.92
CA ASP A 229 6.83 5.65 -14.40
C ASP A 229 5.74 5.39 -13.35
N THR A 230 5.50 6.37 -12.47
CA THR A 230 4.47 6.30 -11.42
C THR A 230 3.06 6.21 -11.99
N LEU A 231 2.80 6.87 -13.11
CA LEU A 231 1.51 6.80 -13.82
C LEU A 231 1.30 5.43 -14.47
N ASN A 232 2.37 4.86 -15.03
CA ASN A 232 2.31 3.53 -15.65
C ASN A 232 2.05 2.44 -14.60
N ASP A 233 2.65 2.54 -13.40
CA ASP A 233 2.41 1.60 -12.30
C ASP A 233 1.01 1.73 -11.67
N SER A 234 0.32 2.85 -11.89
CA SER A 234 -0.99 3.13 -11.29
C SER A 234 -2.19 2.87 -12.20
N GLN A 235 -2.00 2.30 -13.40
CA GLN A 235 -3.13 1.95 -14.26
C GLN A 235 -3.97 0.84 -13.62
N PRO A 236 -5.31 0.98 -13.59
CA PRO A 236 -6.18 -0.08 -13.12
C PRO A 236 -5.96 -1.38 -13.90
N ILE A 237 -5.92 -2.51 -13.21
CA ILE A 237 -5.74 -3.84 -13.83
C ILE A 237 -6.65 -4.08 -15.05
N PRO A 238 -7.96 -3.71 -15.05
CA PRO A 238 -8.81 -3.84 -16.22
C PRO A 238 -8.32 -3.05 -17.44
N VAL A 239 -7.82 -1.81 -17.24
CA VAL A 239 -7.27 -0.98 -18.33
C VAL A 239 -5.99 -1.60 -18.88
N THR A 240 -5.14 -2.14 -17.98
CA THR A 240 -3.92 -2.84 -18.37
C THR A 240 -4.23 -4.12 -19.15
N ILE A 241 -5.25 -4.91 -18.76
CA ILE A 241 -5.69 -6.10 -19.48
C ILE A 241 -6.15 -5.75 -20.91
N GLU A 242 -6.95 -4.69 -21.07
CA GLU A 242 -7.39 -4.25 -22.41
C GLU A 242 -6.22 -3.80 -23.29
N LYS A 243 -5.24 -3.07 -22.74
CA LYS A 243 -4.03 -2.71 -23.47
C LYS A 243 -3.24 -3.96 -23.92
N ILE A 244 -3.05 -4.93 -23.01
CA ILE A 244 -2.36 -6.20 -23.33
C ILE A 244 -3.10 -6.95 -24.44
N LEU A 245 -4.42 -7.10 -24.31
CA LEU A 245 -5.25 -7.76 -25.30
C LEU A 245 -5.13 -7.13 -26.68
N ASN A 246 -5.22 -5.80 -26.76
CA ASN A 246 -5.14 -5.08 -28.03
C ASN A 246 -3.75 -5.21 -28.66
N GLU A 247 -2.68 -5.12 -27.87
CA GLU A 247 -1.32 -5.22 -28.37
C GLU A 247 -0.97 -6.64 -28.85
N VAL A 248 -1.38 -7.68 -28.10
CA VAL A 248 -1.22 -9.07 -28.54
C VAL A 248 -2.06 -9.35 -29.77
N ALA A 249 -3.32 -8.86 -29.82
CA ALA A 249 -4.20 -9.02 -30.97
C ALA A 249 -3.59 -8.42 -32.23
N ARG A 250 -2.97 -7.23 -32.12
CA ARG A 250 -2.25 -6.58 -33.22
C ARG A 250 -1.04 -7.42 -33.65
N THR A 251 -0.22 -7.89 -32.74
CA THR A 251 1.00 -8.64 -33.02
C THR A 251 0.70 -10.00 -33.69
N TYR A 252 -0.34 -10.70 -33.25
CA TYR A 252 -0.75 -12.00 -33.79
C TYR A 252 -1.73 -11.88 -34.93
N ASN A 253 -2.14 -10.68 -35.33
CA ASN A 253 -3.15 -10.42 -36.38
C ASN A 253 -4.47 -11.19 -36.13
N VAL A 254 -5.01 -11.09 -34.93
CA VAL A 254 -6.27 -11.70 -34.47
C VAL A 254 -7.16 -10.66 -33.82
N MET A 255 -8.46 -10.96 -33.67
CA MET A 255 -9.36 -10.05 -32.96
C MET A 255 -9.23 -10.24 -31.43
N PRO A 256 -9.27 -9.16 -30.62
CA PRO A 256 -9.28 -9.28 -29.16
C PRO A 256 -10.39 -10.17 -28.61
N SER A 257 -11.59 -10.13 -29.26
CA SER A 257 -12.71 -10.99 -28.92
C SER A 257 -12.43 -12.48 -29.15
N ASP A 258 -11.58 -12.84 -30.12
CA ASP A 258 -11.20 -14.23 -30.37
C ASP A 258 -10.22 -14.74 -29.30
N ILE A 259 -9.35 -13.89 -28.79
CA ILE A 259 -8.43 -14.21 -27.67
C ILE A 259 -9.26 -14.58 -26.44
N ARG A 260 -10.28 -13.78 -26.08
CA ARG A 260 -11.20 -14.08 -24.97
C ARG A 260 -12.14 -15.24 -25.26
N GLY A 261 -12.46 -15.45 -26.52
CA GLY A 261 -13.46 -16.42 -26.97
C GLY A 261 -13.02 -17.89 -26.91
N LYS A 262 -13.89 -18.77 -27.46
CA LYS A 262 -13.68 -20.22 -27.45
C LYS A 262 -12.99 -20.76 -28.72
N LYS A 263 -12.59 -19.89 -29.67
CA LYS A 263 -11.89 -20.30 -30.90
C LYS A 263 -10.58 -21.05 -30.55
N ARG A 264 -10.31 -22.12 -31.36
CA ARG A 264 -9.21 -23.07 -31.10
C ARG A 264 -8.20 -23.17 -32.25
N ASN A 265 -8.16 -22.21 -33.19
CA ASN A 265 -7.12 -22.23 -34.20
C ASN A 265 -5.73 -21.95 -33.55
N ALA A 266 -4.66 -22.42 -34.18
CA ALA A 266 -3.32 -22.37 -33.64
C ALA A 266 -2.88 -20.94 -33.26
N ASN A 267 -3.16 -19.97 -34.15
CA ASN A 267 -2.76 -18.58 -33.98
C ASN A 267 -3.47 -17.90 -32.80
N VAL A 268 -4.81 -18.12 -32.67
CA VAL A 268 -5.59 -17.59 -31.55
C VAL A 268 -5.18 -18.26 -30.21
N SER A 269 -4.84 -19.56 -30.27
CA SER A 269 -4.37 -20.27 -29.08
C SER A 269 -3.03 -19.73 -28.59
N ALA A 270 -2.08 -19.51 -29.49
CA ALA A 270 -0.78 -18.89 -29.17
C ALA A 270 -0.95 -17.47 -28.63
N ALA A 271 -1.78 -16.65 -29.28
CA ALA A 271 -2.10 -15.30 -28.81
C ALA A 271 -2.72 -15.32 -27.40
N ARG A 272 -3.63 -16.25 -27.12
CA ARG A 272 -4.24 -16.39 -25.78
C ARG A 272 -3.23 -16.78 -24.72
N GLN A 273 -2.33 -17.72 -25.01
CA GLN A 273 -1.26 -18.13 -24.10
C GLN A 273 -0.30 -16.95 -23.80
N MET A 274 0.11 -16.21 -24.84
CA MET A 274 0.92 -15.00 -24.69
C MET A 274 0.21 -13.94 -23.83
N THR A 275 -1.09 -13.72 -24.06
CA THR A 275 -1.88 -12.76 -23.29
C THR A 275 -1.95 -13.13 -21.81
N MET A 276 -2.25 -14.40 -21.48
CA MET A 276 -2.30 -14.87 -20.09
C MET A 276 -0.94 -14.75 -19.40
N TYR A 277 0.13 -15.06 -20.10
CA TYR A 277 1.51 -14.93 -19.60
C TYR A 277 1.84 -13.47 -19.28
N ILE A 278 1.61 -12.54 -20.24
CA ILE A 278 1.91 -11.11 -20.05
C ILE A 278 1.04 -10.50 -18.95
N ILE A 279 -0.26 -10.87 -18.85
CA ILE A 279 -1.12 -10.41 -17.75
C ILE A 279 -0.52 -10.84 -16.42
N ARG A 280 -0.07 -12.08 -16.27
CA ARG A 280 0.56 -12.57 -15.05
C ARG A 280 1.81 -11.77 -14.68
N GLU A 281 2.70 -11.56 -15.66
CA GLU A 281 3.98 -10.84 -15.47
C GLU A 281 3.79 -9.34 -15.17
N VAL A 282 2.83 -8.69 -15.82
CA VAL A 282 2.63 -7.24 -15.71
C VAL A 282 1.75 -6.87 -14.52
N THR A 283 0.72 -7.66 -14.20
CA THR A 283 -0.28 -7.31 -13.19
C THR A 283 -0.15 -8.07 -11.88
N GLY A 284 0.60 -9.19 -11.86
CA GLY A 284 0.69 -10.07 -10.69
C GLY A 284 -0.62 -10.80 -10.33
N MET A 285 -1.64 -10.80 -11.20
CA MET A 285 -2.93 -11.47 -10.95
C MET A 285 -2.76 -12.95 -10.64
N SER A 286 -3.61 -13.50 -9.76
CA SER A 286 -3.64 -14.94 -9.49
C SER A 286 -4.12 -15.73 -10.71
N MET A 287 -3.75 -17.02 -10.79
CA MET A 287 -4.19 -17.91 -11.89
C MET A 287 -5.72 -18.03 -11.95
N GLU A 288 -6.39 -18.01 -10.78
CA GLU A 288 -7.85 -18.02 -10.69
C GLU A 288 -8.47 -16.74 -11.26
N ALA A 289 -7.89 -15.57 -10.93
CA ALA A 289 -8.37 -14.29 -11.43
C ALA A 289 -8.20 -14.18 -12.96
N ILE A 290 -7.08 -14.67 -13.52
CA ILE A 290 -6.86 -14.75 -14.96
C ILE A 290 -7.88 -15.74 -15.58
N GLY A 291 -8.15 -16.87 -14.92
CA GLY A 291 -9.16 -17.83 -15.36
C GLY A 291 -10.55 -17.22 -15.46
N GLN A 292 -10.97 -16.42 -14.50
CA GLN A 292 -12.24 -15.69 -14.52
C GLN A 292 -12.31 -14.71 -15.71
N GLU A 293 -11.25 -13.95 -15.97
CA GLU A 293 -11.17 -12.99 -17.09
C GLU A 293 -11.36 -13.66 -18.46
N PHE A 294 -10.82 -14.87 -18.65
CA PHE A 294 -10.90 -15.63 -19.90
C PHE A 294 -11.97 -16.72 -19.90
N GLN A 295 -12.77 -16.84 -18.84
CA GLN A 295 -13.75 -17.91 -18.65
C GLN A 295 -13.13 -19.31 -18.87
N ARG A 296 -11.99 -19.55 -18.23
CA ARG A 296 -11.20 -20.78 -18.29
C ARG A 296 -10.91 -21.31 -16.90
N ASP A 297 -10.76 -22.64 -16.81
CA ASP A 297 -10.39 -23.31 -15.58
C ASP A 297 -8.94 -22.98 -15.17
N HIS A 298 -8.69 -22.97 -13.88
CA HIS A 298 -7.36 -22.73 -13.30
C HIS A 298 -6.27 -23.61 -13.96
N SER A 299 -6.55 -24.89 -14.17
CA SER A 299 -5.61 -25.83 -14.81
C SER A 299 -5.25 -25.43 -16.26
N THR A 300 -6.19 -24.88 -17.01
CA THR A 300 -5.96 -24.35 -18.36
C THR A 300 -5.05 -23.13 -18.34
N VAL A 301 -5.21 -22.23 -17.37
CA VAL A 301 -4.38 -21.04 -17.23
C VAL A 301 -2.95 -21.44 -16.84
N VAL A 302 -2.79 -22.31 -15.83
CA VAL A 302 -1.47 -22.83 -15.40
C VAL A 302 -0.74 -23.47 -16.57
N TYR A 303 -1.42 -24.36 -17.32
CA TYR A 303 -0.85 -24.99 -18.50
C TYR A 303 -0.41 -23.96 -19.57
N SER A 304 -1.27 -22.98 -19.85
CA SER A 304 -1.01 -21.94 -20.86
C SER A 304 0.22 -21.09 -20.51
N ILE A 305 0.33 -20.66 -19.25
CA ILE A 305 1.45 -19.85 -18.78
C ILE A 305 2.74 -20.66 -18.80
N LYS A 306 2.72 -21.88 -18.27
CA LYS A 306 3.91 -22.75 -18.26
C LYS A 306 4.40 -23.08 -19.67
N THR A 307 3.48 -23.39 -20.59
CA THR A 307 3.82 -23.64 -22.00
C THR A 307 4.46 -22.40 -22.64
N MET A 308 3.96 -21.20 -22.32
CA MET A 308 4.53 -19.97 -22.86
C MET A 308 5.92 -19.68 -22.28
N GLU A 309 6.14 -19.89 -20.98
CA GLU A 309 7.46 -19.79 -20.34
C GLU A 309 8.50 -20.72 -20.99
N GLU A 310 8.12 -21.99 -21.22
CA GLU A 310 8.98 -22.96 -21.88
C GLU A 310 9.32 -22.56 -23.33
N ASN A 311 8.33 -22.04 -24.07
CA ASN A 311 8.53 -21.60 -25.45
C ASN A 311 9.41 -20.34 -25.54
N ILE A 312 9.20 -19.35 -24.67
CA ILE A 312 10.02 -18.13 -24.60
C ILE A 312 11.50 -18.47 -24.27
N ASN A 313 11.73 -19.51 -23.46
CA ASN A 313 13.09 -19.94 -23.12
C ASN A 313 13.79 -20.68 -24.25
N ARG A 314 13.02 -21.24 -25.22
CA ARG A 314 13.55 -22.01 -26.37
C ARG A 314 13.65 -21.21 -27.67
N ASP A 315 12.84 -20.17 -27.80
CA ASP A 315 12.71 -19.36 -29.02
C ASP A 315 13.03 -17.91 -28.74
N GLN A 316 14.19 -17.44 -29.25
CA GLN A 316 14.68 -16.07 -29.08
C GLN A 316 13.73 -15.05 -29.74
N HIS A 317 13.11 -15.38 -30.88
CA HIS A 317 12.18 -14.50 -31.57
C HIS A 317 10.91 -14.28 -30.74
N LEU A 318 10.38 -15.36 -30.12
CA LEU A 318 9.23 -15.28 -29.24
C LEU A 318 9.53 -14.44 -27.98
N LYS A 319 10.77 -14.55 -27.47
CA LYS A 319 11.25 -13.74 -26.34
C LYS A 319 11.31 -12.26 -26.66
N GLU A 320 11.82 -11.90 -27.82
CA GLU A 320 11.88 -10.52 -28.31
C GLU A 320 10.47 -9.96 -28.52
N MET A 321 9.59 -10.71 -29.18
CA MET A 321 8.18 -10.35 -29.37
C MET A 321 7.48 -10.09 -28.03
N CYS A 322 7.65 -10.96 -27.05
CA CYS A 322 7.09 -10.79 -25.71
C CYS A 322 7.61 -9.53 -25.03
N SER A 323 8.91 -9.26 -25.12
CA SER A 323 9.55 -8.05 -24.58
C SER A 323 9.01 -6.77 -25.21
N ASP A 324 8.83 -6.76 -26.53
CA ASP A 324 8.28 -5.62 -27.29
C ASP A 324 6.82 -5.34 -26.90
N ILE A 325 6.00 -6.39 -26.77
CA ILE A 325 4.61 -6.25 -26.29
C ILE A 325 4.59 -5.66 -24.88
N MET A 326 5.41 -6.19 -23.95
CA MET A 326 5.47 -5.68 -22.58
C MET A 326 5.94 -4.20 -22.52
N LYS A 327 6.88 -3.82 -23.38
CA LYS A 327 7.35 -2.43 -23.50
C LYS A 327 6.24 -1.51 -24.01
N ASN A 328 5.51 -1.91 -25.04
CA ASN A 328 4.41 -1.13 -25.61
C ASN A 328 3.21 -0.99 -24.67
N VAL A 329 2.95 -1.97 -23.81
CA VAL A 329 1.90 -1.91 -22.79
C VAL A 329 2.25 -0.96 -21.65
N ARG A 330 3.53 -0.80 -21.33
CA ARG A 330 4.03 0.08 -20.26
C ARG A 330 4.19 1.54 -20.72
N THR A 331 4.19 1.80 -22.01
CA THR A 331 4.15 3.16 -22.58
C THR A 331 2.72 3.65 -22.74
#